data_cf6bec8ce3637b21d85e0bd54c91dd58
#
_entry.id   cf6bec8ce3637b21d85e0bd54c91dd58
#
_cell.length_a   1.000
_cell.length_b   1.000
_cell.length_c   1.000
_cell.angle_alpha   90.00
_cell.angle_beta   90.00
_cell.angle_gamma   90.00
#
_symmetry.space_group_name_H-M   'P 1'
#
loop_
_entity.id
_entity.type
_entity.pdbx_description
1 polymer ?
#
loop_
_entity_poly.entity_id
_entity_poly.type
_entity_poly.pdbx_seq_one_letter_code
_entity_poly.pdbx_strand_id
1 'polypeptide(L)'
;MPRNAAPLLAPHSPGSPSSPGSPRSPVPRAADSDRRRTNASVVLRSVLEHGPVARSTVSRLTGLSPASVTDYCARFTELGLIREAATPQRSNGVGRPHVPVDLDASRFVVGGVHVAVPYTTVALLDLRGRVVTERRLGHDSTDPALVLARAAEGLRALLAEAAGATPLGVGVAAGGWVDRDSGSIVDHPLLAWRDVPVRALLGDRTGLPVHVDGHARALVNAERLFGRTARGSRSVLHLFVGNVVDAAFATNDEVHHGPRSQAGAIAHLPLRGGTEPCDCGRVGCLQVELSERTLCRRAREAGIVDGVNPTHVVTAAERGNPVAVRLLTQRARMVGRAAGLLLDILNPETVVVTELGVIRREDCLRALREEVGDARASAVVPTSFPDSVLAVAGGSVMLDVLFRDPLSLSPGRI
;
A
#
# COMPACT_ATOMS: atom_id res chain seq x y z
N MET A 1 43.89 -43.53 -22.52
CA MET A 1 44.59 -43.44 -23.82
C MET A 1 43.65 -43.81 -24.94
N PRO A 2 43.70 -43.24 -26.15
CA PRO A 2 44.55 -42.15 -26.63
C PRO A 2 43.71 -40.91 -27.00
N ARG A 3 44.15 -39.68 -26.95
CA ARG A 3 44.95 -38.81 -27.86
C ARG A 3 44.40 -38.60 -29.25
N ASN A 4 44.17 -37.33 -29.57
CA ASN A 4 44.43 -36.56 -30.82
C ASN A 4 43.20 -35.76 -31.25
N ALA A 5 43.27 -34.62 -31.87
CA ALA A 5 44.28 -33.64 -32.22
C ALA A 5 43.50 -32.45 -32.78
N ALA A 6 43.98 -31.25 -32.65
CA ALA A 6 43.48 -30.05 -33.33
C ALA A 6 43.90 -30.04 -34.83
N PRO A 7 43.22 -29.32 -35.70
CA PRO A 7 43.82 -28.73 -36.88
C PRO A 7 43.69 -27.20 -36.93
N LEU A 8 44.77 -26.54 -36.96
CA LEU A 8 45.38 -25.67 -37.96
C LEU A 8 44.54 -24.59 -38.63
N LEU A 9 45.01 -23.38 -38.43
CA LEU A 9 44.74 -22.11 -39.08
C LEU A 9 44.87 -22.18 -40.63
N ALA A 10 43.98 -21.48 -41.32
CA ALA A 10 44.13 -21.11 -42.75
C ALA A 10 44.01 -19.55 -42.89
N PRO A 11 44.59 -18.97 -43.96
CA PRO A 11 45.15 -17.62 -43.93
C PRO A 11 44.19 -16.49 -44.34
N HIS A 12 44.57 -15.30 -43.95
CA HIS A 12 43.93 -14.03 -44.27
C HIS A 12 43.93 -13.72 -45.78
N SER A 13 42.81 -13.16 -46.25
CA SER A 13 42.73 -12.43 -47.54
C SER A 13 42.30 -10.99 -47.28
N PRO A 14 42.79 -10.02 -48.08
CA PRO A 14 42.74 -8.60 -47.75
C PRO A 14 41.50 -7.86 -48.28
N GLY A 15 41.08 -6.91 -47.53
CA GLY A 15 40.47 -5.63 -47.81
C GLY A 15 39.44 -5.48 -48.95
N SER A 16 38.26 -5.02 -48.51
CA SER A 16 37.33 -4.28 -49.38
C SER A 16 36.85 -3.01 -48.65
N PRO A 17 36.53 -1.96 -49.40
CA PRO A 17 36.51 -0.58 -48.88
C PRO A 17 35.24 -0.24 -48.09
N SER A 18 35.44 0.70 -47.16
CA SER A 18 34.45 1.35 -46.32
C SER A 18 33.26 1.93 -47.11
N SER A 19 32.06 1.49 -46.80
CA SER A 19 30.81 2.15 -47.18
C SER A 19 30.46 3.29 -46.18
N PRO A 20 29.87 4.40 -46.65
CA PRO A 20 29.62 5.55 -45.84
C PRO A 20 28.47 5.34 -44.82
N GLY A 21 28.62 5.95 -43.69
CA GLY A 21 27.85 5.93 -42.47
C GLY A 21 26.35 5.71 -42.58
N SER A 22 25.89 4.66 -41.91
CA SER A 22 24.50 4.55 -41.46
C SER A 22 24.21 5.58 -40.36
N PRO A 23 23.04 6.22 -40.38
CA PRO A 23 22.69 7.20 -39.37
C PRO A 23 22.65 6.52 -37.99
N ARG A 24 23.35 7.11 -37.03
CA ARG A 24 23.32 6.71 -35.63
C ARG A 24 21.86 6.70 -35.16
N SER A 25 21.34 5.55 -34.81
CA SER A 25 20.06 5.37 -34.14
C SER A 25 20.05 6.17 -32.84
N PRO A 26 18.99 6.91 -32.53
CA PRO A 26 18.88 7.61 -31.27
C PRO A 26 18.58 6.59 -30.16
N VAL A 27 19.56 6.27 -29.36
CA VAL A 27 19.40 5.72 -28.00
C VAL A 27 19.72 6.88 -27.08
N PRO A 28 18.97 7.23 -26.05
CA PRO A 28 18.02 6.48 -25.27
C PRO A 28 16.74 7.28 -24.86
N ARG A 29 15.63 6.99 -25.42
CA ARG A 29 14.34 7.53 -24.93
C ARG A 29 13.95 6.95 -23.55
N ALA A 30 14.39 5.75 -23.17
CA ALA A 30 14.02 5.10 -21.93
C ALA A 30 14.61 5.78 -20.67
N ALA A 31 15.92 6.05 -20.63
CA ALA A 31 16.57 6.68 -19.48
C ALA A 31 16.09 8.12 -19.25
N ASP A 32 15.73 8.85 -20.31
CA ASP A 32 15.23 10.22 -20.20
C ASP A 32 13.76 10.24 -19.73
N SER A 33 12.97 9.26 -20.16
CA SER A 33 11.58 9.06 -19.68
C SER A 33 11.54 8.66 -18.20
N ASP A 34 12.42 7.77 -17.75
CA ASP A 34 12.52 7.35 -16.35
C ASP A 34 12.96 8.51 -15.45
N ARG A 35 13.93 9.29 -15.90
CA ARG A 35 14.37 10.49 -15.16
C ARG A 35 13.26 11.53 -15.04
N ARG A 36 12.47 11.75 -16.10
CA ARG A 36 11.32 12.67 -16.09
C ARG A 36 10.23 12.18 -15.14
N ARG A 37 9.91 10.89 -15.14
CA ARG A 37 8.95 10.30 -14.19
C ARG A 37 9.42 10.47 -12.75
N THR A 38 10.66 10.14 -12.46
CA THR A 38 11.26 10.29 -11.13
C THR A 38 11.19 11.74 -10.66
N ASN A 39 11.58 12.70 -11.49
CA ASN A 39 11.52 14.12 -11.14
C ASN A 39 10.09 14.62 -10.92
N ALA A 40 9.14 14.21 -11.77
CA ALA A 40 7.73 14.55 -11.61
C ALA A 40 7.17 14.00 -10.29
N SER A 41 7.48 12.73 -9.98
CA SER A 41 7.12 12.08 -8.71
C SER A 41 7.64 12.87 -7.50
N VAL A 42 8.93 13.20 -7.49
CA VAL A 42 9.58 13.93 -6.38
C VAL A 42 8.96 15.32 -6.18
N VAL A 43 8.66 16.04 -7.26
CA VAL A 43 8.01 17.36 -7.17
C VAL A 43 6.59 17.22 -6.61
N LEU A 44 5.76 16.30 -7.12
CA LEU A 44 4.37 16.15 -6.65
C LEU A 44 4.33 15.67 -5.19
N ARG A 45 5.21 14.76 -4.79
CA ARG A 45 5.35 14.33 -3.39
C ARG A 45 5.77 15.48 -2.48
N SER A 46 6.69 16.34 -2.92
CA SER A 46 7.07 17.53 -2.16
C SER A 46 5.89 18.48 -1.94
N VAL A 47 5.01 18.63 -2.93
CA VAL A 47 3.76 19.40 -2.77
C VAL A 47 2.77 18.71 -1.84
N LEU A 48 2.62 17.38 -1.92
CA LEU A 48 1.78 16.61 -0.99
C LEU A 48 2.22 16.83 0.46
N GLU A 49 3.53 16.76 0.70
CA GLU A 49 4.11 16.75 2.04
C GLU A 49 4.16 18.13 2.69
N HIS A 50 4.46 19.17 1.90
CA HIS A 50 4.76 20.51 2.40
C HIS A 50 3.75 21.58 1.95
N GLY A 51 2.74 21.21 1.15
CA GLY A 51 1.76 22.16 0.63
C GLY A 51 0.83 22.76 1.70
N PRO A 52 0.48 24.05 1.57
CA PRO A 52 0.86 25.00 0.52
C PRO A 52 2.33 25.40 0.58
N VAL A 53 3.05 25.29 -0.54
CA VAL A 53 4.51 25.45 -0.61
C VAL A 53 4.96 26.32 -1.79
N ALA A 54 5.96 27.19 -1.57
CA ALA A 54 6.54 27.98 -2.65
C ALA A 54 7.39 27.10 -3.60
N ARG A 55 7.35 27.37 -4.92
CA ARG A 55 8.15 26.63 -5.93
C ARG A 55 9.65 26.66 -5.62
N SER A 56 10.17 27.76 -5.07
CA SER A 56 11.56 27.88 -4.61
C SER A 56 11.90 26.93 -3.46
N THR A 57 10.95 26.70 -2.56
CA THR A 57 11.11 25.72 -1.47
C THR A 57 11.11 24.29 -2.03
N VAL A 58 10.23 23.97 -2.99
CA VAL A 58 10.23 22.69 -3.69
C VAL A 58 11.59 22.45 -4.39
N SER A 59 12.13 23.46 -5.08
CA SER A 59 13.46 23.37 -5.71
C SER A 59 14.56 23.03 -4.70
N ARG A 60 14.56 23.69 -3.55
CA ARG A 60 15.53 23.43 -2.47
C ARG A 60 15.37 22.03 -1.85
N LEU A 61 14.14 21.56 -1.63
CA LEU A 61 13.84 20.25 -1.04
C LEU A 61 14.20 19.09 -1.99
N THR A 62 13.95 19.28 -3.29
CA THR A 62 14.13 18.24 -4.30
C THR A 62 15.51 18.24 -4.94
N GLY A 63 16.28 19.34 -4.80
CA GLY A 63 17.56 19.54 -5.49
C GLY A 63 17.42 19.81 -7.01
N LEU A 64 16.18 19.95 -7.52
CA LEU A 64 15.92 20.24 -8.92
C LEU A 64 16.08 21.74 -9.22
N SER A 65 16.40 22.06 -10.48
CA SER A 65 16.53 23.46 -10.91
C SER A 65 15.19 24.20 -10.77
N PRO A 66 15.19 25.52 -10.45
CA PRO A 66 13.96 26.33 -10.40
C PRO A 66 13.14 26.28 -11.70
N ALA A 67 13.80 26.20 -12.85
CA ALA A 67 13.14 26.08 -14.15
C ALA A 67 12.40 24.74 -14.27
N SER A 68 13.04 23.63 -13.90
CA SER A 68 12.41 22.29 -13.91
C SER A 68 11.20 22.23 -12.99
N VAL A 69 11.31 22.75 -11.75
CA VAL A 69 10.18 22.77 -10.80
C VAL A 69 9.03 23.62 -11.34
N THR A 70 9.33 24.76 -11.97
CA THR A 70 8.32 25.63 -12.59
C THR A 70 7.57 24.91 -13.72
N ASP A 71 8.31 24.18 -14.57
CA ASP A 71 7.71 23.37 -15.66
C ASP A 71 6.80 22.27 -15.13
N TYR A 72 7.27 21.47 -14.14
CA TYR A 72 6.42 20.44 -13.53
C TYR A 72 5.20 21.03 -12.84
N CYS A 73 5.33 22.12 -12.10
CA CYS A 73 4.19 22.77 -11.47
C CYS A 73 3.19 23.30 -12.50
N ALA A 74 3.63 23.88 -13.62
CA ALA A 74 2.76 24.31 -14.69
C ALA A 74 1.95 23.12 -15.27
N ARG A 75 2.63 22.02 -15.58
CA ARG A 75 1.98 20.78 -16.06
C ARG A 75 0.99 20.19 -15.06
N PHE A 76 1.35 20.16 -13.78
CA PHE A 76 0.42 19.66 -12.75
C PHE A 76 -0.79 20.58 -12.57
N THR A 77 -0.62 21.89 -12.76
CA THR A 77 -1.75 22.84 -12.76
C THR A 77 -2.67 22.61 -13.98
N GLU A 78 -2.09 22.41 -15.17
CA GLU A 78 -2.82 22.07 -16.39
C GLU A 78 -3.62 20.76 -16.23
N LEU A 79 -3.01 19.74 -15.62
CA LEU A 79 -3.66 18.48 -15.30
C LEU A 79 -4.71 18.62 -14.17
N GLY A 80 -4.69 19.72 -13.40
CA GLY A 80 -5.56 19.93 -12.24
C GLY A 80 -5.16 19.13 -11.00
N LEU A 81 -3.91 18.65 -10.93
CA LEU A 81 -3.38 17.94 -9.75
C LEU A 81 -3.01 18.90 -8.63
N ILE A 82 -2.58 20.11 -8.98
CA ILE A 82 -2.25 21.17 -8.04
C ILE A 82 -2.96 22.47 -8.44
N ARG A 83 -3.09 23.36 -7.46
CA ARG A 83 -3.64 24.71 -7.63
C ARG A 83 -2.80 25.74 -6.90
N GLU A 84 -2.91 26.98 -7.28
CA GLU A 84 -2.35 28.08 -6.50
C GLU A 84 -3.17 28.29 -5.22
N ALA A 85 -2.47 28.41 -4.08
CA ALA A 85 -3.13 28.66 -2.80
C ALA A 85 -3.47 30.15 -2.64
N ALA A 86 -4.65 30.43 -2.09
CA ALA A 86 -5.18 31.79 -1.96
C ALA A 86 -4.40 32.74 -1.06
N THR A 87 -3.49 32.23 -0.20
CA THR A 87 -2.75 33.03 0.77
C THR A 87 -1.28 33.14 0.34
N PRO A 88 -0.80 34.33 -0.07
CA PRO A 88 0.63 34.52 -0.35
C PRO A 88 1.43 34.31 0.94
N GLN A 89 2.43 33.42 0.90
CA GLN A 89 3.44 33.38 1.98
C GLN A 89 4.18 34.72 1.99
N ARG A 90 4.15 35.44 3.12
CA ARG A 90 4.97 36.65 3.30
C ARG A 90 6.43 36.25 3.21
N SER A 91 7.11 36.68 2.15
CA SER A 91 8.57 36.63 2.10
C SER A 91 9.12 37.74 3.00
N ASN A 92 10.02 37.39 3.94
CA ASN A 92 10.75 38.38 4.74
C ASN A 92 11.81 39.15 3.93
N GLY A 93 11.66 39.28 2.60
CA GLY A 93 12.62 39.91 1.71
C GLY A 93 11.96 40.76 0.62
N VAL A 94 12.76 41.70 0.05
CA VAL A 94 12.38 42.50 -1.10
C VAL A 94 12.25 41.60 -2.32
N GLY A 95 11.03 41.31 -2.78
CA GLY A 95 10.75 40.53 -3.98
C GLY A 95 9.24 40.35 -4.23
N ARG A 96 8.88 39.93 -5.47
CA ARG A 96 7.49 39.62 -5.82
C ARG A 96 6.97 38.52 -4.89
N PRO A 97 5.74 38.67 -4.29
CA PRO A 97 5.17 37.64 -3.43
C PRO A 97 5.14 36.27 -4.16
N HIS A 98 5.68 35.25 -3.52
CA HIS A 98 5.60 33.89 -4.06
C HIS A 98 4.19 33.36 -3.86
N VAL A 99 3.50 32.99 -4.95
CA VAL A 99 2.22 32.29 -4.89
C VAL A 99 2.51 30.82 -4.61
N PRO A 100 2.17 30.31 -3.42
CA PRO A 100 2.40 28.91 -3.09
C PRO A 100 1.47 27.99 -3.90
N VAL A 101 1.92 26.76 -4.14
CA VAL A 101 1.13 25.71 -4.78
C VAL A 101 0.72 24.66 -3.76
N ASP A 102 -0.44 24.07 -3.96
CA ASP A 102 -0.98 23.00 -3.13
C ASP A 102 -1.68 21.94 -3.97
N LEU A 103 -1.82 20.71 -3.45
CA LEU A 103 -2.63 19.68 -4.11
C LEU A 103 -4.09 20.13 -4.21
N ASP A 104 -4.70 19.90 -5.38
CA ASP A 104 -6.13 20.06 -5.53
C ASP A 104 -6.85 18.76 -5.14
N ALA A 105 -7.26 18.67 -3.89
CA ALA A 105 -7.96 17.52 -3.33
C ALA A 105 -9.47 17.53 -3.64
N SER A 106 -10.00 18.56 -4.34
CA SER A 106 -11.44 18.70 -4.60
C SER A 106 -11.87 18.15 -5.97
N ARG A 107 -10.94 18.06 -6.91
CA ARG A 107 -11.25 17.75 -8.31
C ARG A 107 -11.29 16.24 -8.59
N PHE A 108 -10.35 15.52 -8.06
CA PHE A 108 -10.15 14.10 -8.36
C PHE A 108 -10.37 13.22 -7.15
N VAL A 109 -10.88 12.02 -7.44
CA VAL A 109 -10.95 10.92 -6.46
C VAL A 109 -10.38 9.64 -7.07
N VAL A 110 -9.97 8.73 -6.20
CA VAL A 110 -9.67 7.34 -6.57
C VAL A 110 -10.67 6.42 -5.91
N GLY A 111 -11.09 5.38 -6.63
CA GLY A 111 -11.84 4.28 -6.05
C GLY A 111 -10.90 3.37 -5.26
N GLY A 112 -11.32 2.96 -4.07
CA GLY A 112 -10.65 1.96 -3.25
C GLY A 112 -11.55 0.74 -3.07
N VAL A 113 -11.01 -0.46 -3.27
CA VAL A 113 -11.66 -1.73 -2.97
C VAL A 113 -10.75 -2.55 -2.07
N HIS A 114 -11.22 -2.96 -0.91
CA HIS A 114 -10.52 -3.94 -0.08
C HIS A 114 -11.34 -5.22 0.00
N VAL A 115 -10.80 -6.28 -0.61
CA VAL A 115 -11.44 -7.60 -0.62
C VAL A 115 -11.00 -8.38 0.62
N ALA A 116 -11.95 -8.72 1.47
CA ALA A 116 -11.74 -9.48 2.70
C ALA A 116 -12.96 -10.35 3.03
N VAL A 117 -12.93 -11.04 4.15
CA VAL A 117 -14.04 -11.82 4.73
C VAL A 117 -14.37 -11.20 6.08
N PRO A 118 -15.66 -10.95 6.39
CA PRO A 118 -16.85 -11.36 5.65
C PRO A 118 -17.44 -10.30 4.71
N TYR A 119 -16.72 -9.24 4.40
CA TYR A 119 -17.21 -8.14 3.55
C TYR A 119 -16.09 -7.54 2.71
N THR A 120 -16.50 -6.94 1.59
CA THR A 120 -15.64 -6.03 0.79
C THR A 120 -15.91 -4.59 1.21
N THR A 121 -14.86 -3.82 1.44
CA THR A 121 -14.96 -2.37 1.63
C THR A 121 -14.76 -1.68 0.29
N VAL A 122 -15.67 -0.76 -0.08
CA VAL A 122 -15.53 0.14 -1.21
C VAL A 122 -15.48 1.59 -0.70
N ALA A 123 -14.63 2.42 -1.29
CA ALA A 123 -14.42 3.79 -0.83
C ALA A 123 -14.04 4.72 -1.96
N LEU A 124 -14.21 6.03 -1.75
CA LEU A 124 -13.58 7.08 -2.53
C LEU A 124 -12.59 7.83 -1.66
N LEU A 125 -11.40 8.07 -2.19
CA LEU A 125 -10.35 8.84 -1.51
C LEU A 125 -9.96 10.04 -2.37
N ASP A 126 -9.63 11.16 -1.71
CA ASP A 126 -9.03 12.32 -2.35
C ASP A 126 -7.54 12.11 -2.63
N LEU A 127 -6.90 13.06 -3.31
CA LEU A 127 -5.46 12.99 -3.62
C LEU A 127 -4.54 13.08 -2.39
N ARG A 128 -5.07 13.42 -1.22
CA ARG A 128 -4.35 13.40 0.06
C ARG A 128 -4.53 12.08 0.84
N GLY A 129 -5.18 11.09 0.20
CA GLY A 129 -5.46 9.80 0.83
C GLY A 129 -6.54 9.85 1.91
N ARG A 130 -7.31 10.95 2.00
CA ARG A 130 -8.44 11.06 2.93
C ARG A 130 -9.64 10.35 2.36
N VAL A 131 -10.31 9.55 3.18
CA VAL A 131 -11.56 8.90 2.79
C VAL A 131 -12.67 9.92 2.70
N VAL A 132 -13.23 10.09 1.51
CA VAL A 132 -14.39 10.96 1.23
C VAL A 132 -15.67 10.26 1.63
N THR A 133 -15.80 8.99 1.27
CA THR A 133 -16.94 8.12 1.63
C THR A 133 -16.52 6.67 1.56
N GLU A 134 -17.16 5.80 2.36
CA GLU A 134 -16.93 4.35 2.33
C GLU A 134 -18.20 3.56 2.59
N ARG A 135 -18.25 2.33 2.09
CA ARG A 135 -19.30 1.34 2.38
C ARG A 135 -18.70 -0.05 2.56
N ARG A 136 -19.33 -0.82 3.44
CA ARG A 136 -19.03 -2.24 3.62
C ARG A 136 -20.14 -3.07 2.99
N LEU A 137 -19.74 -3.98 2.09
CA LEU A 137 -20.64 -4.84 1.32
C LEU A 137 -20.45 -6.28 1.81
N GLY A 138 -21.40 -6.78 2.58
CA GLY A 138 -21.38 -8.16 3.09
C GLY A 138 -21.39 -9.18 1.94
N HIS A 139 -20.78 -10.33 2.17
CA HIS A 139 -20.74 -11.40 1.18
C HIS A 139 -21.91 -12.39 1.41
N ASP A 140 -22.77 -12.52 0.41
CA ASP A 140 -23.78 -13.57 0.31
C ASP A 140 -23.26 -14.80 -0.46
N SER A 141 -22.12 -14.63 -1.15
CA SER A 141 -21.42 -15.64 -1.93
C SER A 141 -19.91 -15.34 -1.94
N THR A 142 -19.10 -16.38 -2.08
CA THR A 142 -17.64 -16.25 -2.32
C THR A 142 -17.27 -16.32 -3.80
N ASP A 143 -18.24 -16.39 -4.72
CA ASP A 143 -18.01 -16.36 -6.17
C ASP A 143 -17.31 -15.04 -6.56
N PRO A 144 -16.12 -15.09 -7.17
CA PRO A 144 -15.36 -13.87 -7.52
C PRO A 144 -16.13 -12.92 -8.42
N ALA A 145 -16.90 -13.45 -9.38
CA ALA A 145 -17.64 -12.63 -10.33
C ALA A 145 -18.77 -11.84 -9.64
N LEU A 146 -19.43 -12.46 -8.66
CA LEU A 146 -20.50 -11.82 -7.87
C LEU A 146 -19.93 -10.80 -6.88
N VAL A 147 -18.87 -11.15 -6.15
CA VAL A 147 -18.22 -10.24 -5.19
C VAL A 147 -17.70 -8.99 -5.90
N LEU A 148 -17.00 -9.16 -7.04
CA LEU A 148 -16.43 -8.04 -7.80
C LEU A 148 -17.50 -7.22 -8.54
N ALA A 149 -18.61 -7.86 -8.99
CA ALA A 149 -19.75 -7.13 -9.54
C ALA A 149 -20.37 -6.20 -8.49
N ARG A 150 -20.62 -6.72 -7.29
CA ARG A 150 -21.16 -5.94 -6.17
C ARG A 150 -20.22 -4.80 -5.74
N ALA A 151 -18.91 -5.04 -5.77
CA ALA A 151 -17.92 -4.00 -5.50
C ALA A 151 -17.98 -2.88 -6.56
N ALA A 152 -18.09 -3.22 -7.85
CA ALA A 152 -18.21 -2.25 -8.94
C ALA A 152 -19.53 -1.44 -8.83
N GLU A 153 -20.62 -2.05 -8.47
CA GLU A 153 -21.92 -1.39 -8.21
C GLU A 153 -21.80 -0.42 -7.02
N GLY A 154 -21.17 -0.86 -5.93
CA GLY A 154 -20.92 -0.02 -4.77
C GLY A 154 -20.08 1.20 -5.11
N LEU A 155 -19.00 1.04 -5.90
CA LEU A 155 -18.17 2.16 -6.36
C LEU A 155 -18.96 3.13 -7.24
N ARG A 156 -19.77 2.62 -8.20
CA ARG A 156 -20.61 3.48 -9.04
C ARG A 156 -21.63 4.29 -8.22
N ALA A 157 -22.21 3.68 -7.21
CA ALA A 157 -23.13 4.37 -6.30
C ALA A 157 -22.42 5.49 -5.52
N LEU A 158 -21.22 5.23 -4.98
CA LEU A 158 -20.42 6.25 -4.28
C LEU A 158 -20.00 7.39 -5.22
N LEU A 159 -19.62 7.09 -6.48
CA LEU A 159 -19.28 8.09 -7.48
C LEU A 159 -20.48 8.96 -7.85
N ALA A 160 -21.67 8.38 -7.95
CA ALA A 160 -22.90 9.14 -8.22
C ALA A 160 -23.26 10.10 -7.06
N GLU A 161 -22.93 9.75 -5.82
CA GLU A 161 -23.12 10.59 -4.64
C GLU A 161 -22.07 11.69 -4.51
N ALA A 162 -20.85 11.44 -5.00
CA ALA A 162 -19.74 12.41 -5.00
C ALA A 162 -19.81 13.34 -6.22
N ALA A 163 -20.91 14.07 -6.35
CA ALA A 163 -21.20 14.93 -7.51
C ALA A 163 -20.03 15.91 -7.82
N GLY A 164 -19.53 15.85 -9.06
CA GLY A 164 -18.47 16.75 -9.57
C GLY A 164 -17.03 16.22 -9.39
N ALA A 165 -16.80 15.13 -8.66
CA ALA A 165 -15.47 14.52 -8.55
C ALA A 165 -15.19 13.62 -9.77
N THR A 166 -13.99 13.75 -10.36
CA THR A 166 -13.55 12.92 -11.49
C THR A 166 -12.73 11.72 -10.96
N PRO A 167 -13.15 10.46 -11.23
CA PRO A 167 -12.38 9.30 -10.83
C PRO A 167 -11.15 9.11 -11.71
N LEU A 168 -9.98 8.89 -11.10
CA LEU A 168 -8.72 8.61 -11.81
C LEU A 168 -8.49 7.12 -12.07
N GLY A 169 -9.12 6.26 -11.31
CA GLY A 169 -9.00 4.81 -11.41
C GLY A 169 -9.39 4.13 -10.11
N VAL A 170 -9.18 2.83 -10.04
CA VAL A 170 -9.52 1.98 -8.90
C VAL A 170 -8.29 1.25 -8.40
N GLY A 171 -8.01 1.38 -7.12
CA GLY A 171 -7.06 0.54 -6.41
C GLY A 171 -7.76 -0.61 -5.70
N VAL A 172 -7.20 -1.80 -5.80
CA VAL A 172 -7.72 -3.00 -5.11
C VAL A 172 -6.65 -3.55 -4.19
N ALA A 173 -6.98 -3.74 -2.93
CA ALA A 173 -6.15 -4.42 -1.94
C ALA A 173 -6.83 -5.70 -1.44
N ALA A 174 -6.03 -6.76 -1.25
CA ALA A 174 -6.51 -8.01 -0.67
C ALA A 174 -5.41 -8.67 0.16
N GLY A 175 -5.81 -9.55 1.09
CA GLY A 175 -4.89 -10.45 1.77
C GLY A 175 -4.55 -11.67 0.92
N GLY A 176 -3.62 -12.50 1.40
CA GLY A 176 -3.14 -13.68 0.70
C GLY A 176 -2.14 -13.36 -0.40
N TRP A 177 -2.03 -14.22 -1.41
CA TRP A 177 -1.10 -14.01 -2.51
C TRP A 177 -1.73 -13.20 -3.63
N VAL A 178 -1.31 -11.96 -3.75
CA VAL A 178 -1.72 -11.02 -4.80
C VAL A 178 -0.53 -10.73 -5.70
N ASP A 179 -0.64 -11.04 -6.98
CA ASP A 179 0.35 -10.71 -8.00
C ASP A 179 -0.02 -9.36 -8.65
N ARG A 180 0.77 -8.35 -8.35
CA ARG A 180 0.58 -6.98 -8.82
C ARG A 180 0.69 -6.87 -10.35
N ASP A 181 1.63 -7.60 -10.95
CA ASP A 181 1.95 -7.45 -12.37
C ASP A 181 0.84 -8.03 -13.26
N SER A 182 0.34 -9.21 -12.92
CA SER A 182 -0.83 -9.80 -13.60
C SER A 182 -2.14 -9.10 -13.19
N GLY A 183 -2.21 -8.48 -12.01
CA GLY A 183 -3.42 -7.89 -11.45
C GLY A 183 -4.42 -8.94 -10.98
N SER A 184 -3.89 -10.07 -10.47
CA SER A 184 -4.69 -11.21 -10.03
C SER A 184 -4.52 -11.50 -8.55
N ILE A 185 -5.56 -12.01 -7.92
CA ILE A 185 -5.45 -12.71 -6.63
C ILE A 185 -5.13 -14.17 -6.97
N VAL A 186 -3.87 -14.56 -6.73
CA VAL A 186 -3.38 -15.91 -7.07
C VAL A 186 -3.91 -16.94 -6.09
N ASP A 187 -3.93 -16.59 -4.80
CA ASP A 187 -4.48 -17.45 -3.75
C ASP A 187 -5.05 -16.62 -2.59
N HIS A 188 -6.33 -16.83 -2.29
CA HIS A 188 -6.99 -16.26 -1.10
C HIS A 188 -7.74 -17.37 -0.37
N PRO A 189 -7.12 -18.02 0.64
CA PRO A 189 -7.67 -19.25 1.25
C PRO A 189 -9.07 -19.08 1.82
N LEU A 190 -9.37 -17.94 2.47
CA LEU A 190 -10.64 -17.68 3.13
C LEU A 190 -11.82 -17.48 2.16
N LEU A 191 -11.55 -17.08 0.92
CA LEU A 191 -12.53 -16.93 -0.16
C LEU A 191 -12.52 -18.14 -1.10
N ALA A 192 -11.57 -19.07 -0.95
CA ALA A 192 -11.29 -20.15 -1.88
C ALA A 192 -11.03 -19.64 -3.32
N TRP A 193 -10.45 -18.46 -3.45
CA TRP A 193 -10.10 -17.89 -4.76
C TRP A 193 -8.74 -18.39 -5.23
N ARG A 194 -8.70 -18.76 -6.53
CA ARG A 194 -7.47 -19.16 -7.20
C ARG A 194 -7.38 -18.49 -8.56
N ASP A 195 -6.26 -17.84 -8.81
CA ASP A 195 -5.94 -17.14 -10.08
C ASP A 195 -7.06 -16.23 -10.60
N VAL A 196 -7.70 -15.47 -9.70
CA VAL A 196 -8.82 -14.58 -10.04
C VAL A 196 -8.29 -13.30 -10.69
N PRO A 197 -8.63 -13.00 -11.97
CA PRO A 197 -8.13 -11.85 -12.71
C PRO A 197 -8.87 -10.56 -12.33
N VAL A 198 -8.63 -10.06 -11.13
CA VAL A 198 -9.37 -8.93 -10.51
C VAL A 198 -9.28 -7.65 -11.35
N ARG A 199 -8.09 -7.35 -11.93
CA ARG A 199 -7.89 -6.18 -12.79
C ARG A 199 -8.84 -6.20 -13.98
N ALA A 200 -8.94 -7.32 -14.68
CA ALA A 200 -9.82 -7.44 -15.84
C ALA A 200 -11.30 -7.36 -15.42
N LEU A 201 -11.71 -8.16 -14.43
CA LEU A 201 -13.09 -8.24 -13.99
C LEU A 201 -13.67 -6.91 -13.48
N LEU A 202 -12.89 -6.12 -12.75
CA LEU A 202 -13.29 -4.79 -12.29
C LEU A 202 -13.14 -3.74 -13.38
N GLY A 203 -12.09 -3.81 -14.20
CA GLY A 203 -11.88 -2.90 -15.32
C GLY A 203 -13.04 -2.92 -16.31
N ASP A 204 -13.47 -4.11 -16.73
CA ASP A 204 -14.60 -4.30 -17.63
C ASP A 204 -15.92 -3.74 -17.06
N ARG A 205 -16.10 -3.84 -15.74
CA ARG A 205 -17.32 -3.36 -15.08
C ARG A 205 -17.32 -1.87 -14.78
N THR A 206 -16.17 -1.29 -14.47
CA THR A 206 -16.09 0.12 -14.07
C THR A 206 -15.75 1.05 -15.21
N GLY A 207 -15.11 0.54 -16.28
CA GLY A 207 -14.55 1.35 -17.36
C GLY A 207 -13.32 2.17 -16.94
N LEU A 208 -12.78 1.93 -15.73
CA LEU A 208 -11.67 2.68 -15.16
C LEU A 208 -10.39 1.82 -15.14
N PRO A 209 -9.20 2.46 -15.17
CA PRO A 209 -7.95 1.76 -14.87
C PRO A 209 -7.99 1.11 -13.49
N VAL A 210 -7.60 -0.17 -13.40
CA VAL A 210 -7.59 -0.93 -12.14
C VAL A 210 -6.18 -1.40 -11.82
N HIS A 211 -5.74 -1.16 -10.59
CA HIS A 211 -4.49 -1.64 -10.05
C HIS A 211 -4.75 -2.50 -8.81
N VAL A 212 -4.01 -3.59 -8.66
CA VAL A 212 -4.23 -4.58 -7.60
C VAL A 212 -2.93 -4.79 -6.83
N ASP A 213 -2.97 -4.85 -5.50
CA ASP A 213 -1.81 -5.19 -4.68
C ASP A 213 -2.23 -5.88 -3.37
N GLY A 214 -1.27 -6.49 -2.66
CA GLY A 214 -1.49 -7.01 -1.31
C GLY A 214 -1.75 -5.90 -0.30
N HIS A 215 -2.67 -6.14 0.65
CA HIS A 215 -3.10 -5.10 1.58
C HIS A 215 -1.95 -4.57 2.47
N ALA A 216 -1.04 -5.42 2.93
CA ALA A 216 0.11 -4.96 3.72
C ALA A 216 1.04 -4.05 2.90
N ARG A 217 1.26 -4.35 1.59
CA ARG A 217 2.05 -3.50 0.68
C ARG A 217 1.34 -2.17 0.38
N ALA A 218 0.02 -2.22 0.18
CA ALA A 218 -0.79 -1.02 0.02
C ALA A 218 -0.71 -0.11 1.25
N LEU A 219 -0.77 -0.69 2.45
CA LEU A 219 -0.73 0.05 3.70
C LEU A 219 0.67 0.62 4.01
N VAL A 220 1.77 -0.10 3.72
CA VAL A 220 3.10 0.50 3.89
C VAL A 220 3.29 1.70 2.96
N ASN A 221 2.74 1.67 1.75
CA ASN A 221 2.73 2.83 0.85
C ASN A 221 1.86 3.97 1.41
N ALA A 222 0.67 3.66 1.94
CA ALA A 222 -0.20 4.64 2.56
C ALA A 222 0.48 5.34 3.76
N GLU A 223 1.13 4.58 4.63
CA GLU A 223 1.87 5.14 5.79
C GLU A 223 3.00 6.07 5.35
N ARG A 224 3.70 5.74 4.27
CA ARG A 224 4.79 6.56 3.73
C ARG A 224 4.29 7.82 3.02
N LEU A 225 3.18 7.75 2.28
CA LEU A 225 2.62 8.88 1.55
C LEU A 225 1.80 9.81 2.45
N PHE A 226 0.96 9.26 3.31
CA PHE A 226 -0.07 9.99 4.04
C PHE A 226 0.01 9.82 5.56
N GLY A 227 0.73 8.81 6.04
CA GLY A 227 0.86 8.50 7.46
C GLY A 227 1.65 9.55 8.24
N ARG A 228 1.39 9.61 9.54
CA ARG A 228 2.10 10.49 10.47
C ARG A 228 3.19 9.75 11.23
N THR A 229 3.00 8.48 11.50
CA THR A 229 3.85 7.66 12.38
C THR A 229 5.09 7.13 11.68
N ALA A 230 5.04 6.91 10.36
CA ALA A 230 6.18 6.44 9.56
C ALA A 230 6.87 7.56 8.76
N ARG A 231 6.44 8.83 8.94
CA ARG A 231 6.98 9.97 8.21
C ARG A 231 8.46 10.17 8.54
N GLY A 232 9.28 10.24 7.50
CA GLY A 232 10.73 10.43 7.64
C GLY A 232 11.52 9.14 7.90
N SER A 233 10.88 8.01 8.16
CA SER A 233 11.56 6.72 8.30
C SER A 233 12.08 6.23 6.95
N ARG A 234 13.35 5.84 6.91
CA ARG A 234 14.01 5.29 5.70
C ARG A 234 13.66 3.84 5.45
N SER A 235 13.26 3.11 6.49
CA SER A 235 12.80 1.74 6.40
C SER A 235 11.57 1.52 7.28
N VAL A 236 10.51 0.99 6.67
CA VAL A 236 9.20 0.78 7.33
C VAL A 236 8.75 -0.65 7.08
N LEU A 237 8.41 -1.34 8.14
CA LEU A 237 7.69 -2.61 8.10
C LEU A 237 6.22 -2.35 8.47
N HIS A 238 5.28 -2.85 7.67
CA HIS A 238 3.87 -2.89 8.04
C HIS A 238 3.48 -4.33 8.39
N LEU A 239 3.03 -4.58 9.60
CA LEU A 239 2.49 -5.86 10.07
C LEU A 239 0.97 -5.75 10.15
N PHE A 240 0.28 -6.47 9.28
CA PHE A 240 -1.18 -6.54 9.24
C PHE A 240 -1.66 -7.82 9.93
N VAL A 241 -2.54 -7.67 10.92
CA VAL A 241 -3.10 -8.78 11.72
C VAL A 241 -4.62 -8.66 11.77
N GLY A 242 -5.26 -9.19 10.74
CA GLY A 242 -6.70 -9.32 10.61
C GLY A 242 -7.13 -10.79 10.54
N ASN A 243 -8.04 -11.12 9.61
CA ASN A 243 -8.35 -12.51 9.26
C ASN A 243 -7.22 -13.16 8.44
N VAL A 244 -6.45 -12.36 7.71
CA VAL A 244 -5.17 -12.75 7.09
C VAL A 244 -4.05 -12.04 7.83
N VAL A 245 -2.90 -12.70 8.00
CA VAL A 245 -1.70 -12.17 8.65
C VAL A 245 -0.62 -12.02 7.60
N ASP A 246 -0.29 -10.79 7.26
CA ASP A 246 0.69 -10.43 6.24
C ASP A 246 1.64 -9.34 6.73
N ALA A 247 2.78 -9.22 6.08
CA ALA A 247 3.68 -8.09 6.29
C ALA A 247 4.13 -7.49 4.95
N ALA A 248 4.60 -6.27 5.00
CA ALA A 248 5.28 -5.64 3.88
C ALA A 248 6.43 -4.79 4.39
N PHE A 249 7.51 -4.75 3.65
CA PHE A 249 8.70 -4.00 3.97
C PHE A 249 9.05 -3.02 2.85
N ALA A 250 9.36 -1.79 3.23
CA ALA A 250 9.82 -0.74 2.32
C ALA A 250 11.13 -0.16 2.82
N THR A 251 12.05 0.08 1.90
CA THR A 251 13.30 0.82 2.15
C THR A 251 13.39 1.99 1.20
N ASN A 252 13.77 3.16 1.71
CA ASN A 252 13.75 4.42 0.97
C ASN A 252 12.36 4.63 0.35
N ASP A 253 12.26 4.68 -0.98
CA ASP A 253 10.98 4.90 -1.66
C ASP A 253 10.40 3.64 -2.31
N GLU A 254 10.93 2.46 -2.00
CA GLU A 254 10.54 1.22 -2.66
C GLU A 254 9.99 0.18 -1.67
N VAL A 255 8.85 -0.41 -2.03
CA VAL A 255 8.29 -1.60 -1.37
C VAL A 255 8.91 -2.84 -1.99
N HIS A 256 9.35 -3.76 -1.13
CA HIS A 256 9.87 -5.05 -1.57
C HIS A 256 8.72 -5.96 -2.00
N HIS A 257 8.64 -6.26 -3.30
CA HIS A 257 7.60 -7.15 -3.85
C HIS A 257 8.05 -8.61 -3.90
N GLY A 258 9.34 -8.86 -4.16
CA GLY A 258 9.85 -10.20 -4.47
C GLY A 258 9.27 -10.75 -5.80
N PRO A 259 9.72 -11.94 -6.22
CA PRO A 259 9.17 -12.61 -7.40
C PRO A 259 7.67 -12.85 -7.26
N ARG A 260 6.89 -12.49 -8.29
CA ARG A 260 5.43 -12.61 -8.31
C ARG A 260 4.74 -11.97 -7.09
N SER A 261 5.33 -10.90 -6.55
CA SER A 261 4.81 -10.14 -5.41
C SER A 261 4.59 -10.98 -4.13
N GLN A 262 5.43 -11.98 -3.85
CA GLN A 262 5.30 -12.85 -2.67
C GLN A 262 6.09 -12.38 -1.43
N ALA A 263 6.86 -11.30 -1.49
CA ALA A 263 7.53 -10.80 -0.32
C ALA A 263 6.51 -10.44 0.78
N GLY A 264 6.83 -10.81 2.03
CA GLY A 264 5.97 -10.54 3.18
C GLY A 264 4.93 -11.63 3.50
N ALA A 265 4.97 -12.78 2.80
CA ALA A 265 4.10 -13.94 3.07
C ALA A 265 4.52 -14.63 4.38
N ILE A 266 4.23 -14.01 5.50
CA ILE A 266 4.63 -14.47 6.85
C ILE A 266 3.60 -15.39 7.53
N ALA A 267 2.45 -15.59 6.92
CA ALA A 267 1.31 -16.32 7.50
C ALA A 267 1.69 -17.67 8.14
N HIS A 268 2.63 -18.37 7.55
CA HIS A 268 3.04 -19.69 7.99
C HIS A 268 4.40 -19.73 8.72
N LEU A 269 4.96 -18.60 9.14
CA LEU A 269 6.07 -18.60 10.08
C LEU A 269 5.60 -19.11 11.44
N PRO A 270 6.45 -19.90 12.15
CA PRO A 270 6.09 -20.41 13.46
C PRO A 270 6.12 -19.30 14.52
N LEU A 271 5.10 -19.23 15.35
CA LEU A 271 5.07 -18.38 16.53
C LEU A 271 5.59 -19.16 17.75
N ARG A 272 6.53 -18.59 18.47
CA ARG A 272 7.05 -19.21 19.70
C ARG A 272 5.92 -19.42 20.73
N GLY A 273 5.69 -20.68 21.10
CA GLY A 273 4.62 -21.09 22.02
C GLY A 273 3.25 -21.18 21.36
N GLY A 274 3.17 -21.16 20.03
CA GLY A 274 1.93 -21.42 19.29
C GLY A 274 1.55 -22.91 19.35
N THR A 275 0.26 -23.17 19.49
CA THR A 275 -0.31 -24.52 19.66
C THR A 275 -1.48 -24.82 18.73
N GLU A 276 -1.98 -23.81 17.99
CA GLU A 276 -3.12 -23.99 17.09
C GLU A 276 -2.70 -24.77 15.83
N PRO A 277 -3.48 -25.79 15.43
CA PRO A 277 -3.26 -26.49 14.16
C PRO A 277 -3.56 -25.57 12.98
N CYS A 278 -2.73 -25.64 11.95
CA CYS A 278 -2.86 -24.83 10.73
C CYS A 278 -3.24 -25.72 9.55
N ASP A 279 -4.06 -25.21 8.64
CA ASP A 279 -4.47 -25.89 7.40
C ASP A 279 -3.28 -26.25 6.49
N CYS A 280 -2.10 -25.64 6.70
CA CYS A 280 -0.86 -26.02 6.02
C CYS A 280 -0.19 -27.31 6.58
N GLY A 281 -0.81 -27.98 7.57
CA GLY A 281 -0.32 -29.18 8.22
C GLY A 281 0.66 -28.94 9.38
N ARG A 282 1.03 -27.69 9.67
CA ARG A 282 1.92 -27.30 10.79
C ARG A 282 1.09 -26.83 12.00
N VAL A 283 1.74 -26.71 13.15
CA VAL A 283 1.17 -26.17 14.39
C VAL A 283 1.84 -24.85 14.72
N GLY A 284 1.07 -23.88 15.26
CA GLY A 284 1.61 -22.62 15.75
C GLY A 284 2.03 -21.62 14.68
N CYS A 285 1.43 -21.68 13.48
CA CYS A 285 1.66 -20.66 12.46
C CYS A 285 1.06 -19.30 12.87
N LEU A 286 1.71 -18.17 12.48
CA LEU A 286 1.22 -16.82 12.76
C LEU A 286 -0.25 -16.64 12.33
N GLN A 287 -0.64 -17.15 11.17
CA GLN A 287 -2.00 -17.09 10.66
C GLN A 287 -3.05 -17.60 11.64
N VAL A 288 -2.85 -18.79 12.17
CA VAL A 288 -3.86 -19.43 13.05
C VAL A 288 -3.80 -18.92 14.47
N GLU A 289 -2.63 -18.51 14.94
CA GLU A 289 -2.49 -17.95 16.29
C GLU A 289 -3.03 -16.52 16.43
N LEU A 290 -2.85 -15.69 15.38
CA LEU A 290 -3.10 -14.27 15.44
C LEU A 290 -4.39 -13.83 14.74
N SER A 291 -5.04 -14.68 13.91
CA SER A 291 -6.20 -14.26 13.15
C SER A 291 -7.37 -13.80 14.03
N GLU A 292 -8.17 -12.87 13.51
CA GLU A 292 -9.43 -12.44 14.15
C GLU A 292 -10.41 -13.61 14.30
N ARG A 293 -10.36 -14.57 13.37
CA ARG A 293 -11.17 -15.79 13.44
C ARG A 293 -10.87 -16.60 14.72
N THR A 294 -9.57 -16.76 15.06
CA THR A 294 -9.15 -17.43 16.29
C THR A 294 -9.53 -16.63 17.53
N LEU A 295 -9.35 -15.30 17.50
CA LEU A 295 -9.83 -14.43 18.58
C LEU A 295 -11.32 -14.60 18.84
N CYS A 296 -12.16 -14.56 17.80
CA CYS A 296 -13.61 -14.73 17.93
C CYS A 296 -13.98 -16.15 18.41
N ARG A 297 -13.28 -17.18 17.97
CA ARG A 297 -13.49 -18.55 18.46
C ARG A 297 -13.21 -18.64 19.97
N ARG A 298 -12.05 -18.17 20.41
CA ARG A 298 -11.68 -18.16 21.84
C ARG A 298 -12.65 -17.32 22.69
N ALA A 299 -13.16 -16.20 22.16
CA ALA A 299 -14.14 -15.36 22.84
C ALA A 299 -15.50 -16.03 22.95
N ARG A 300 -15.94 -16.81 21.96
CA ARG A 300 -17.16 -17.61 22.02
C ARG A 300 -17.02 -18.77 23.03
N GLU A 301 -15.93 -19.50 23.02
CA GLU A 301 -15.61 -20.55 23.99
C GLU A 301 -15.64 -20.03 25.43
N ALA A 302 -15.26 -18.75 25.62
CA ALA A 302 -15.30 -18.07 26.92
C ALA A 302 -16.68 -17.43 27.23
N GLY A 303 -17.68 -17.57 26.37
CA GLY A 303 -19.02 -17.01 26.57
C GLY A 303 -19.11 -15.49 26.53
N ILE A 304 -18.17 -14.81 25.83
CA ILE A 304 -18.10 -13.33 25.76
C ILE A 304 -18.94 -12.80 24.60
N VAL A 305 -18.91 -13.49 23.46
CA VAL A 305 -19.60 -13.10 22.23
C VAL A 305 -20.20 -14.33 21.55
N ASP A 306 -21.30 -14.15 20.84
CA ASP A 306 -21.94 -15.23 20.07
C ASP A 306 -21.53 -15.25 18.59
N GLY A 307 -20.94 -14.15 18.10
CA GLY A 307 -20.66 -13.92 16.69
C GLY A 307 -19.18 -14.05 16.31
N VAL A 308 -18.92 -13.73 15.03
CA VAL A 308 -17.59 -13.76 14.41
C VAL A 308 -16.98 -12.37 14.20
N ASN A 309 -17.63 -11.30 14.74
CA ASN A 309 -17.15 -9.93 14.61
C ASN A 309 -16.18 -9.60 15.76
N PRO A 310 -14.88 -9.38 15.49
CA PRO A 310 -13.88 -9.11 16.51
C PRO A 310 -14.12 -7.79 17.27
N THR A 311 -14.86 -6.85 16.67
CA THR A 311 -15.22 -5.58 17.33
C THR A 311 -16.05 -5.83 18.59
N HIS A 312 -16.88 -6.88 18.65
CA HIS A 312 -17.64 -7.21 19.83
C HIS A 312 -16.76 -7.60 21.01
N VAL A 313 -15.61 -8.26 20.75
CA VAL A 313 -14.62 -8.58 21.80
C VAL A 313 -14.00 -7.32 22.35
N VAL A 314 -13.67 -6.35 21.47
CA VAL A 314 -13.13 -5.03 21.89
C VAL A 314 -14.19 -4.28 22.71
N THR A 315 -15.42 -4.22 22.25
CA THR A 315 -16.53 -3.57 22.97
C THR A 315 -16.77 -4.22 24.35
N ALA A 316 -16.68 -5.55 24.45
CA ALA A 316 -16.77 -6.24 25.74
C ALA A 316 -15.63 -5.83 26.69
N ALA A 317 -14.40 -5.70 26.17
CA ALA A 317 -13.24 -5.25 26.93
C ALA A 317 -13.36 -3.78 27.37
N GLU A 318 -13.88 -2.89 26.49
CA GLU A 318 -14.16 -1.47 26.79
C GLU A 318 -15.22 -1.34 27.90
N ARG A 319 -16.17 -2.27 27.97
CA ARG A 319 -17.17 -2.36 29.05
C ARG A 319 -16.63 -3.01 30.33
N GLY A 320 -15.35 -3.32 30.39
CA GLY A 320 -14.67 -3.84 31.57
C GLY A 320 -14.73 -5.37 31.74
N ASN A 321 -15.10 -6.14 30.70
CA ASN A 321 -15.08 -7.61 30.79
C ASN A 321 -13.62 -8.09 30.93
N PRO A 322 -13.22 -8.69 32.08
CA PRO A 322 -11.82 -9.01 32.33
C PRO A 322 -11.30 -10.16 31.45
N VAL A 323 -12.18 -11.02 30.95
CA VAL A 323 -11.78 -12.12 30.05
C VAL A 323 -11.50 -11.57 28.64
N ALA A 324 -12.34 -10.66 28.15
CA ALA A 324 -12.10 -9.98 26.89
C ALA A 324 -10.78 -9.16 26.92
N VAL A 325 -10.52 -8.43 28.01
CA VAL A 325 -9.23 -7.72 28.21
C VAL A 325 -8.07 -8.70 28.15
N ARG A 326 -8.13 -9.84 28.88
CA ARG A 326 -7.07 -10.86 28.83
C ARG A 326 -6.83 -11.43 27.43
N LEU A 327 -7.90 -11.76 26.70
CA LEU A 327 -7.79 -12.28 25.32
C LEU A 327 -7.09 -11.29 24.39
N LEU A 328 -7.47 -10.02 24.43
CA LEU A 328 -6.88 -8.98 23.59
C LEU A 328 -5.42 -8.71 23.97
N THR A 329 -5.10 -8.58 25.25
CA THR A 329 -3.71 -8.33 25.69
C THR A 329 -2.81 -9.55 25.44
N GLN A 330 -3.31 -10.79 25.58
CA GLN A 330 -2.57 -11.99 25.21
C GLN A 330 -2.29 -12.03 23.71
N ARG A 331 -3.28 -11.72 22.87
CA ARG A 331 -3.11 -11.60 21.42
C ARG A 331 -2.08 -10.50 21.08
N ALA A 332 -2.15 -9.35 21.73
CA ALA A 332 -1.20 -8.26 21.52
C ALA A 332 0.24 -8.68 21.86
N ARG A 333 0.47 -9.45 22.95
CA ARG A 333 1.79 -10.03 23.24
C ARG A 333 2.25 -10.98 22.14
N MET A 334 1.37 -11.82 21.62
CA MET A 334 1.70 -12.73 20.52
C MET A 334 2.07 -11.94 19.24
N VAL A 335 1.38 -10.84 18.95
CA VAL A 335 1.75 -9.90 17.86
C VAL A 335 3.11 -9.25 18.14
N GLY A 336 3.42 -8.93 19.40
CA GLY A 336 4.72 -8.43 19.83
C GLY A 336 5.87 -9.40 19.53
N ARG A 337 5.67 -10.70 19.78
CA ARG A 337 6.66 -11.74 19.41
C ARG A 337 6.87 -11.82 17.90
N ALA A 338 5.79 -11.72 17.11
CA ALA A 338 5.89 -11.68 15.65
C ALA A 338 6.63 -10.42 15.17
N ALA A 339 6.31 -9.26 15.73
CA ALA A 339 7.01 -8.01 15.44
C ALA A 339 8.50 -8.08 15.83
N GLY A 340 8.82 -8.66 16.99
CA GLY A 340 10.20 -8.88 17.45
C GLY A 340 11.01 -9.74 16.47
N LEU A 341 10.43 -10.85 16.00
CA LEU A 341 11.06 -11.70 14.98
C LEU A 341 11.35 -10.92 13.69
N LEU A 342 10.41 -10.12 13.22
CA LEU A 342 10.59 -9.32 12.00
C LEU A 342 11.60 -8.19 12.19
N LEU A 343 11.66 -7.60 13.40
CA LEU A 343 12.69 -6.64 13.78
C LEU A 343 14.09 -7.27 13.76
N ASP A 344 14.23 -8.52 14.22
CA ASP A 344 15.52 -9.24 14.21
C ASP A 344 15.99 -9.55 12.77
N ILE A 345 15.06 -9.82 11.85
CA ILE A 345 15.39 -10.22 10.47
C ILE A 345 15.64 -8.99 9.57
N LEU A 346 14.79 -7.95 9.68
CA LEU A 346 14.74 -6.85 8.71
C LEU A 346 15.31 -5.54 9.27
N ASN A 347 15.37 -5.41 10.60
CA ASN A 347 15.85 -4.22 11.33
C ASN A 347 15.29 -2.89 10.77
N PRO A 348 13.96 -2.74 10.63
CA PRO A 348 13.37 -1.49 10.16
C PRO A 348 13.48 -0.39 11.23
N GLU A 349 13.51 0.88 10.80
CA GLU A 349 13.41 2.03 11.70
C GLU A 349 12.03 2.11 12.36
N THR A 350 10.97 1.71 11.65
CA THR A 350 9.59 1.76 12.14
C THR A 350 8.84 0.49 11.77
N VAL A 351 8.13 -0.08 12.74
CA VAL A 351 7.15 -1.16 12.56
C VAL A 351 5.77 -0.60 12.80
N VAL A 352 4.98 -0.48 11.75
CA VAL A 352 3.57 -0.09 11.85
C VAL A 352 2.72 -1.34 12.02
N VAL A 353 1.88 -1.35 13.04
CA VAL A 353 1.01 -2.50 13.33
C VAL A 353 -0.45 -2.14 13.10
N THR A 354 -1.11 -2.90 12.23
CA THR A 354 -2.56 -2.90 12.09
C THR A 354 -3.11 -4.15 12.76
N GLU A 355 -3.58 -3.98 13.99
CA GLU A 355 -4.26 -4.99 14.81
C GLU A 355 -5.33 -4.30 15.68
N LEU A 356 -6.53 -4.88 15.70
CA LEU A 356 -7.71 -4.21 16.26
C LEU A 356 -7.56 -3.81 17.74
N GLY A 357 -7.00 -4.68 18.58
CA GLY A 357 -6.75 -4.39 19.99
C GLY A 357 -5.70 -3.29 20.15
N VAL A 358 -4.60 -3.36 19.39
CA VAL A 358 -3.50 -2.36 19.42
C VAL A 358 -3.99 -0.98 18.97
N ILE A 359 -4.90 -0.94 17.99
CA ILE A 359 -5.50 0.32 17.49
C ILE A 359 -6.42 0.95 18.53
N ARG A 360 -7.20 0.16 19.24
CA ARG A 360 -8.30 0.62 20.09
C ARG A 360 -7.95 0.75 21.58
N ARG A 361 -6.88 0.10 22.04
CA ARG A 361 -6.56 -0.04 23.46
C ARG A 361 -5.08 0.17 23.76
N GLU A 362 -4.80 1.12 24.61
CA GLU A 362 -3.42 1.43 25.02
C GLU A 362 -2.74 0.28 25.79
N ASP A 363 -3.50 -0.51 26.57
CA ASP A 363 -2.98 -1.67 27.28
C ASP A 363 -2.53 -2.78 26.32
N CYS A 364 -3.20 -2.93 25.15
CA CYS A 364 -2.75 -3.84 24.11
C CYS A 364 -1.45 -3.36 23.44
N LEU A 365 -1.35 -2.08 23.10
CA LEU A 365 -0.12 -1.50 22.55
C LEU A 365 1.07 -1.65 23.52
N ARG A 366 0.84 -1.41 24.81
CA ARG A 366 1.84 -1.59 25.85
C ARG A 366 2.27 -3.06 25.95
N ALA A 367 1.33 -4.00 26.03
CA ALA A 367 1.60 -5.43 26.08
C ALA A 367 2.40 -5.93 24.86
N LEU A 368 2.14 -5.39 23.68
CA LEU A 368 2.91 -5.66 22.47
C LEU A 368 4.35 -5.15 22.61
N ARG A 369 4.54 -3.90 23.06
CA ARG A 369 5.85 -3.27 23.23
C ARG A 369 6.71 -3.95 24.29
N GLU A 370 6.10 -4.43 25.38
CA GLU A 370 6.77 -5.23 26.40
C GLU A 370 7.42 -6.49 25.82
N GLU A 371 6.76 -7.20 24.90
CA GLU A 371 7.31 -8.39 24.25
C GLU A 371 8.42 -8.07 23.23
N VAL A 372 8.38 -6.90 22.59
CA VAL A 372 9.46 -6.43 21.70
C VAL A 372 10.72 -6.05 22.49
N GLY A 373 10.54 -5.61 23.74
CA GLY A 373 11.60 -5.17 24.64
C GLY A 373 11.90 -3.66 24.53
N ASP A 374 12.31 -3.07 25.66
CA ASP A 374 12.45 -1.63 25.86
C ASP A 374 13.31 -0.93 24.80
N ALA A 375 14.39 -1.55 24.39
CA ALA A 375 15.35 -0.97 23.43
C ALA A 375 14.70 -0.69 22.05
N ARG A 376 13.64 -1.42 21.68
CA ARG A 376 12.99 -1.34 20.37
C ARG A 376 11.50 -1.00 20.46
N ALA A 377 10.95 -0.85 21.65
CA ALA A 377 9.54 -0.58 21.90
C ALA A 377 9.04 0.67 21.17
N SER A 378 9.87 1.72 21.09
CA SER A 378 9.56 2.99 20.41
C SER A 378 9.47 2.86 18.89
N ALA A 379 10.12 1.87 18.29
CA ALA A 379 10.03 1.61 16.84
C ALA A 379 8.66 1.03 16.45
N VAL A 380 7.87 0.50 17.41
CA VAL A 380 6.57 -0.11 17.14
C VAL A 380 5.45 0.87 17.41
N VAL A 381 4.68 1.17 16.36
CA VAL A 381 3.60 2.17 16.38
C VAL A 381 2.32 1.60 15.76
N PRO A 382 1.13 2.04 16.20
CA PRO A 382 -0.11 1.68 15.52
C PRO A 382 -0.22 2.40 14.17
N THR A 383 -1.08 1.88 13.28
CA THR A 383 -1.36 2.52 11.98
C THR A 383 -1.87 3.96 12.16
N SER A 384 -1.54 4.81 11.17
CA SER A 384 -2.04 6.19 11.09
C SER A 384 -3.53 6.30 10.71
N PHE A 385 -4.16 5.18 10.34
CA PHE A 385 -5.53 5.12 9.78
C PHE A 385 -6.48 4.26 10.62
N PRO A 386 -6.68 4.55 11.92
CA PRO A 386 -7.39 3.65 12.85
C PRO A 386 -8.85 3.36 12.47
N ASP A 387 -9.53 4.31 11.82
CA ASP A 387 -10.96 4.22 11.53
C ASP A 387 -11.28 3.72 10.12
N SER A 388 -10.35 3.85 9.16
CA SER A 388 -10.59 3.57 7.74
C SER A 388 -9.46 2.80 7.05
N VAL A 389 -8.76 1.96 7.81
CA VAL A 389 -7.57 1.23 7.33
C VAL A 389 -7.82 0.43 6.05
N LEU A 390 -9.00 -0.19 5.93
CA LEU A 390 -9.33 -1.02 4.76
C LEU A 390 -9.63 -0.16 3.51
N ALA A 391 -10.35 0.95 3.69
CA ALA A 391 -10.60 1.93 2.64
C ALA A 391 -9.29 2.52 2.12
N VAL A 392 -8.41 2.93 3.05
CA VAL A 392 -7.08 3.47 2.72
C VAL A 392 -6.23 2.43 2.02
N ALA A 393 -6.24 1.15 2.45
CA ALA A 393 -5.52 0.09 1.76
C ALA A 393 -5.95 -0.01 0.28
N GLY A 394 -7.25 -0.03 0.01
CA GLY A 394 -7.77 -0.07 -1.37
C GLY A 394 -7.32 1.13 -2.19
N GLY A 395 -7.64 2.35 -1.73
CA GLY A 395 -7.38 3.58 -2.48
C GLY A 395 -5.90 3.90 -2.67
N SER A 396 -5.05 3.55 -1.68
CA SER A 396 -3.61 3.82 -1.76
C SER A 396 -2.91 3.05 -2.88
N VAL A 397 -3.46 1.93 -3.36
CA VAL A 397 -2.92 1.21 -4.53
C VAL A 397 -2.95 2.10 -5.78
N MET A 398 -4.06 2.81 -6.02
CA MET A 398 -4.16 3.74 -7.15
C MET A 398 -3.38 5.04 -6.90
N LEU A 399 -3.40 5.55 -5.68
CA LEU A 399 -2.64 6.75 -5.31
C LEU A 399 -1.12 6.53 -5.44
N ASP A 400 -0.60 5.33 -5.12
CA ASP A 400 0.82 4.99 -5.33
C ASP A 400 1.18 5.08 -6.82
N VAL A 401 0.32 4.61 -7.72
CA VAL A 401 0.52 4.73 -9.18
C VAL A 401 0.56 6.19 -9.59
N LEU A 402 -0.39 7.01 -9.14
CA LEU A 402 -0.40 8.45 -9.39
C LEU A 402 0.88 9.14 -8.93
N PHE A 403 1.30 8.92 -7.68
CA PHE A 403 2.47 9.58 -7.12
C PHE A 403 3.81 9.07 -7.67
N ARG A 404 3.85 7.86 -8.25
CA ARG A 404 5.03 7.33 -8.97
C ARG A 404 5.14 7.88 -10.39
N ASP A 405 4.03 8.07 -11.08
CA ASP A 405 4.01 8.57 -12.45
C ASP A 405 2.86 9.55 -12.70
N PRO A 406 2.94 10.78 -12.12
CA PRO A 406 1.85 11.74 -12.20
C PRO A 406 1.58 12.27 -13.61
N LEU A 407 2.50 12.06 -14.55
CA LEU A 407 2.37 12.50 -15.94
C LEU A 407 1.73 11.43 -16.86
N SER A 408 1.57 10.19 -16.40
CA SER A 408 0.88 9.14 -17.17
C SER A 408 -0.63 9.34 -17.23
N LEU A 409 -1.18 10.11 -16.28
CA LEU A 409 -2.60 10.46 -16.24
C LEU A 409 -2.86 11.63 -17.18
N SER A 410 -3.22 11.32 -18.42
CA SER A 410 -3.68 12.34 -19.37
C SER A 410 -5.20 12.53 -19.21
N PRO A 411 -5.70 13.78 -19.06
CA PRO A 411 -7.14 14.06 -18.90
C PRO A 411 -8.04 13.58 -20.06
N GLY A 412 -7.46 13.12 -21.14
CA GLY A 412 -8.20 12.63 -22.33
C GLY A 412 -8.27 11.10 -22.46
N ARG A 413 -7.87 10.34 -21.45
CA ARG A 413 -7.92 8.86 -21.42
C ARG A 413 -8.77 8.31 -20.28
N ILE A 414 -9.66 9.10 -19.69
CA ILE A 414 -10.65 8.69 -18.69
C ILE A 414 -12.00 8.57 -19.37
#